data_69aabd762ec3e8c23343d92b40e07b36
#
_entry.id   69aabd762ec3e8c23343d92b40e07b36
#
_cell.length_a   1.000
_cell.length_b   1.000
_cell.length_c   1.000
_cell.angle_alpha   90.00
_cell.angle_beta   90.00
_cell.angle_gamma   90.00
#
_symmetry.space_group_name_H-M   'P 1'
#
loop_
_entity.id
_entity.type
_entity.pdbx_description
1 polymer ?
#
loop_
_entity_poly.entity_id
_entity_poly.type
_entity_poly.pdbx_seq_one_letter_code
_entity_poly.pdbx_strand_id
1 'polypeptide(L)'
;MPWRPDSIRMTSTNTKEARRTVDAPLPIGVLLSGNGSNLQAIIEAIDRGWVNADIRIVISSRTKAYGLTRAERAGLPTFSMTPQMYRDDPIAADELIARKLREAGCEYVIMAGYMRMDRKPILDAFPNRVINLPPALLPSFPGAHAIEEAYDAGVKVTGVTVHFANEVYDDGSIIAQVPSPVQQDWDQDDLENAIHKVEHKLYPEVVKMLSEGRVTVRPDGKVAIDGKRPEIAPVASDGTCYVRHGIRVSKGYAW
;
A
#
# COMPACT_ATOMS: atom_id res chain seq x y z
N MET A 1 -61.44 5.14 -6.39
CA MET A 1 -60.57 4.02 -5.90
C MET A 1 -59.12 4.51 -6.01
N PRO A 2 -58.41 4.68 -4.91
CA PRO A 2 -57.01 5.14 -4.97
C PRO A 2 -56.09 3.91 -5.16
N TRP A 3 -55.16 4.05 -6.09
CA TRP A 3 -54.10 3.11 -6.44
C TRP A 3 -53.11 2.98 -5.25
N ARG A 4 -52.81 1.74 -4.85
CA ARG A 4 -51.76 1.40 -3.86
C ARG A 4 -50.56 0.82 -4.61
N PRO A 5 -49.32 1.35 -4.43
CA PRO A 5 -48.16 0.70 -4.97
C PRO A 5 -47.75 -0.48 -4.08
N ASP A 6 -47.60 -1.65 -4.71
CA ASP A 6 -47.08 -2.86 -4.08
C ASP A 6 -45.64 -2.65 -3.60
N SER A 7 -45.43 -2.95 -2.34
CA SER A 7 -44.14 -2.94 -1.69
C SER A 7 -43.24 -4.06 -2.25
N ILE A 8 -42.28 -3.70 -3.09
CA ILE A 8 -41.19 -4.60 -3.48
C ILE A 8 -40.33 -4.82 -2.21
N ARG A 9 -40.48 -6.02 -1.61
CA ARG A 9 -39.52 -6.50 -0.60
C ARG A 9 -38.18 -6.71 -1.28
N MET A 10 -37.23 -5.80 -1.07
CA MET A 10 -35.81 -6.05 -1.29
C MET A 10 -35.35 -7.12 -0.29
N THR A 11 -35.18 -8.33 -0.75
CA THR A 11 -34.44 -9.36 0.00
C THR A 11 -32.98 -8.96 0.05
N SER A 12 -32.58 -8.39 1.16
CA SER A 12 -31.16 -8.19 1.51
C SER A 12 -30.51 -9.58 1.62
N THR A 13 -29.80 -9.99 0.58
CA THR A 13 -28.87 -11.11 0.67
C THR A 13 -27.67 -10.65 1.52
N ASN A 14 -27.83 -10.81 2.83
CA ASN A 14 -26.78 -10.62 3.81
C ASN A 14 -25.82 -11.82 3.71
N THR A 15 -24.93 -11.84 2.72
CA THR A 15 -23.76 -12.70 2.71
C THR A 15 -22.87 -12.24 3.87
N LYS A 16 -22.98 -12.93 5.01
CA LYS A 16 -21.98 -12.86 6.08
C LYS A 16 -20.66 -13.33 5.49
N GLU A 17 -19.84 -12.41 4.98
CA GLU A 17 -18.43 -12.68 4.84
C GLU A 17 -17.92 -13.12 6.21
N ALA A 18 -17.44 -14.35 6.29
CA ALA A 18 -16.82 -14.86 7.52
C ALA A 18 -15.64 -13.94 7.85
N ARG A 19 -15.80 -13.10 8.87
CA ARG A 19 -14.72 -12.23 9.34
C ARG A 19 -13.56 -13.13 9.74
N ARG A 20 -12.40 -12.95 9.10
CA ARG A 20 -11.15 -13.60 9.48
C ARG A 20 -10.92 -13.41 10.99
N THR A 21 -10.54 -14.45 11.70
CA THR A 21 -10.04 -14.31 13.07
C THR A 21 -8.68 -13.59 13.02
N VAL A 22 -8.44 -12.64 13.92
CA VAL A 22 -7.19 -11.85 13.94
C VAL A 22 -5.95 -12.75 14.10
N ASP A 23 -6.13 -13.96 14.62
CA ASP A 23 -5.07 -14.94 14.84
C ASP A 23 -4.58 -15.61 13.52
N ALA A 24 -5.37 -15.61 12.45
CA ALA A 24 -4.94 -16.14 11.18
C ALA A 24 -4.08 -15.12 10.39
N PRO A 25 -2.99 -15.54 9.72
CA PRO A 25 -2.17 -14.66 8.90
C PRO A 25 -3.00 -13.93 7.83
N LEU A 26 -2.75 -12.64 7.59
CA LEU A 26 -3.41 -11.86 6.57
C LEU A 26 -2.93 -12.30 5.18
N PRO A 27 -3.81 -12.86 4.31
CA PRO A 27 -3.40 -13.25 2.97
C PRO A 27 -3.22 -12.01 2.09
N ILE A 28 -2.01 -11.77 1.60
CA ILE A 28 -1.69 -10.62 0.76
C ILE A 28 -1.11 -11.04 -0.58
N GLY A 29 -1.43 -10.26 -1.62
CA GLY A 29 -0.72 -10.30 -2.90
C GLY A 29 0.17 -9.07 -3.02
N VAL A 30 1.37 -9.23 -3.58
CA VAL A 30 2.30 -8.12 -3.75
C VAL A 30 2.49 -7.83 -5.23
N LEU A 31 2.31 -6.57 -5.64
CA LEU A 31 2.57 -6.08 -6.99
C LEU A 31 3.84 -5.23 -7.01
N LEU A 32 4.73 -5.48 -7.98
CA LEU A 32 5.98 -4.73 -8.14
C LEU A 32 6.38 -4.58 -9.61
N SER A 33 7.36 -3.68 -9.89
CA SER A 33 7.90 -3.48 -11.23
C SER A 33 9.43 -3.44 -11.28
N GLY A 34 10.11 -3.39 -10.15
CA GLY A 34 11.55 -3.11 -10.07
C GLY A 34 12.32 -3.93 -9.06
N ASN A 35 13.13 -3.25 -8.24
CA ASN A 35 14.06 -3.86 -7.30
C ASN A 35 13.39 -4.74 -6.23
N GLY A 36 12.19 -4.35 -5.77
CA GLY A 36 11.46 -5.10 -4.74
C GLY A 36 12.02 -4.94 -3.33
N SER A 37 12.68 -3.83 -3.02
CA SER A 37 13.21 -3.56 -1.67
C SER A 37 12.10 -3.48 -0.63
N ASN A 38 10.95 -2.89 -0.97
CA ASN A 38 9.77 -2.86 -0.12
C ASN A 38 9.17 -4.27 0.11
N LEU A 39 9.15 -5.13 -0.93
CA LEU A 39 8.80 -6.55 -0.75
C LEU A 39 9.75 -7.22 0.24
N GLN A 40 11.07 -7.00 0.11
CA GLN A 40 12.07 -7.57 1.02
C GLN A 40 11.82 -7.15 2.47
N ALA A 41 11.51 -5.88 2.71
CA ALA A 41 11.21 -5.37 4.06
C ALA A 41 9.98 -6.06 4.68
N ILE A 42 8.94 -6.33 3.87
CA ILE A 42 7.74 -7.05 4.32
C ILE A 42 8.09 -8.53 4.62
N ILE A 43 8.83 -9.21 3.74
CA ILE A 43 9.28 -10.60 3.96
C ILE A 43 10.02 -10.70 5.29
N GLU A 44 11.02 -9.84 5.51
CA GLU A 44 11.81 -9.84 6.74
C GLU A 44 10.97 -9.58 8.00
N ALA A 45 9.95 -8.75 7.90
CA ALA A 45 9.04 -8.46 9.01
C ALA A 45 8.14 -9.67 9.35
N ILE A 46 7.72 -10.43 8.33
CA ILE A 46 6.97 -11.68 8.49
C ILE A 46 7.87 -12.75 9.09
N ASP A 47 9.08 -12.94 8.57
CA ASP A 47 10.03 -13.96 9.04
C ASP A 47 10.43 -13.77 10.52
N ARG A 48 10.50 -12.51 10.97
CA ARG A 48 10.74 -12.17 12.39
C ARG A 48 9.50 -12.35 13.29
N GLY A 49 8.36 -12.75 12.72
CA GLY A 49 7.09 -12.86 13.46
C GLY A 49 6.49 -11.51 13.90
N TRP A 50 6.97 -10.39 13.35
CA TRP A 50 6.47 -9.06 13.69
C TRP A 50 5.21 -8.68 12.92
N VAL A 51 5.05 -9.19 11.69
CA VAL A 51 3.87 -9.03 10.84
C VAL A 51 3.19 -10.38 10.68
N ASN A 52 1.92 -10.50 11.07
CA ASN A 52 1.12 -11.71 10.89
C ASN A 52 0.42 -11.68 9.51
N ALA A 53 1.20 -11.85 8.44
CA ALA A 53 0.70 -11.92 7.07
C ALA A 53 1.30 -13.10 6.32
N ASP A 54 0.62 -13.50 5.23
CA ASP A 54 1.02 -14.58 4.34
C ASP A 54 1.01 -14.06 2.89
N ILE A 55 2.19 -13.99 2.27
CA ILE A 55 2.33 -13.54 0.89
C ILE A 55 1.95 -14.70 -0.04
N ARG A 56 0.73 -14.67 -0.56
CA ARG A 56 0.16 -15.69 -1.43
C ARG A 56 0.74 -15.72 -2.83
N ILE A 57 1.08 -14.55 -3.36
CA ILE A 57 1.64 -14.40 -4.70
C ILE A 57 2.34 -13.05 -4.82
N VAL A 58 3.44 -13.04 -5.58
CA VAL A 58 4.13 -11.82 -6.02
C VAL A 58 3.98 -11.70 -7.54
N ILE A 59 3.36 -10.60 -7.99
CA ILE A 59 3.16 -10.35 -9.42
C ILE A 59 3.98 -9.16 -9.85
N SER A 60 4.77 -9.34 -10.91
CA SER A 60 5.56 -8.25 -11.50
C SER A 60 4.97 -7.79 -12.84
N SER A 61 4.95 -6.47 -13.05
CA SER A 61 4.66 -5.90 -14.37
C SER A 61 5.80 -6.05 -15.37
N ARG A 62 6.97 -6.55 -14.94
CA ARG A 62 8.18 -6.72 -15.76
C ARG A 62 8.81 -8.08 -15.50
N THR A 63 9.14 -8.81 -16.57
CA THR A 63 9.72 -10.15 -16.47
C THR A 63 11.12 -10.20 -15.86
N LYS A 64 11.86 -9.09 -15.89
CA LYS A 64 13.24 -8.97 -15.37
C LYS A 64 13.32 -8.18 -14.06
N ALA A 65 12.20 -7.99 -13.35
CA ALA A 65 12.22 -7.30 -12.06
C ALA A 65 12.99 -8.12 -11.02
N TYR A 66 13.97 -7.51 -10.35
CA TYR A 66 14.76 -8.19 -9.32
C TYR A 66 13.92 -8.63 -8.12
N GLY A 67 12.80 -7.96 -7.89
CA GLY A 67 11.83 -8.37 -6.88
C GLY A 67 11.27 -9.79 -7.07
N LEU A 68 11.22 -10.33 -8.31
CA LEU A 68 10.88 -11.74 -8.55
C LEU A 68 11.94 -12.67 -7.98
N THR A 69 13.23 -12.36 -8.19
CA THR A 69 14.34 -13.14 -7.60
C THR A 69 14.30 -13.13 -6.07
N ARG A 70 13.90 -12.00 -5.45
CA ARG A 70 13.71 -11.93 -3.99
C ARG A 70 12.58 -12.85 -3.53
N ALA A 71 11.44 -12.81 -4.23
CA ALA A 71 10.29 -13.68 -3.95
C ALA A 71 10.63 -15.16 -4.10
N GLU A 72 11.31 -15.53 -5.18
CA GLU A 72 11.75 -16.93 -5.43
C GLU A 72 12.71 -17.43 -4.34
N ARG A 73 13.67 -16.59 -3.90
CA ARG A 73 14.58 -16.93 -2.78
C ARG A 73 13.86 -17.13 -1.46
N ALA A 74 12.73 -16.44 -1.26
CA ALA A 74 11.86 -16.61 -0.10
C ALA A 74 10.83 -17.76 -0.27
N GLY A 75 10.90 -18.53 -1.38
CA GLY A 75 9.95 -19.62 -1.64
C GLY A 75 8.54 -19.18 -1.97
N LEU A 76 8.34 -17.91 -2.35
CA LEU A 76 7.01 -17.35 -2.64
C LEU A 76 6.58 -17.63 -4.08
N PRO A 77 5.29 -17.91 -4.33
CA PRO A 77 4.76 -18.03 -5.69
C PRO A 77 4.93 -16.72 -6.46
N THR A 78 5.40 -16.79 -7.70
CA THR A 78 5.61 -15.64 -8.56
C THR A 78 4.82 -15.72 -9.87
N PHE A 79 4.46 -14.56 -10.40
CA PHE A 79 3.92 -14.43 -11.75
C PHE A 79 4.45 -13.15 -12.38
N SER A 80 4.83 -13.19 -13.66
CA SER A 80 5.29 -12.00 -14.37
C SER A 80 4.45 -11.73 -15.60
N MET A 81 4.07 -10.47 -15.75
CA MET A 81 3.42 -9.97 -16.96
C MET A 81 4.48 -9.68 -18.03
N THR A 82 4.15 -9.95 -19.27
CA THR A 82 5.00 -9.58 -20.40
C THR A 82 4.60 -8.20 -20.95
N PRO A 83 5.54 -7.44 -21.54
CA PRO A 83 5.19 -6.20 -22.24
C PRO A 83 4.14 -6.39 -23.33
N GLN A 84 4.08 -7.58 -23.94
CA GLN A 84 3.12 -7.90 -24.98
C GLN A 84 1.69 -7.93 -24.43
N MET A 85 1.44 -8.55 -23.27
CA MET A 85 0.10 -8.61 -22.64
C MET A 85 -0.50 -7.21 -22.46
N TYR A 86 0.32 -6.24 -22.04
CA TYR A 86 -0.15 -4.86 -21.88
C TYR A 86 -0.34 -4.10 -23.18
N ARG A 87 0.44 -4.43 -24.23
CA ARG A 87 0.27 -3.81 -25.56
C ARG A 87 -0.97 -4.34 -26.26
N ASP A 88 -1.26 -5.61 -26.09
CA ASP A 88 -2.39 -6.25 -26.77
C ASP A 88 -3.73 -5.80 -26.17
N ASP A 89 -3.85 -5.84 -24.86
CA ASP A 89 -5.03 -5.38 -24.13
C ASP A 89 -4.66 -5.04 -22.66
N PRO A 90 -4.50 -3.74 -22.32
CA PRO A 90 -4.18 -3.32 -20.97
C PRO A 90 -5.24 -3.72 -19.94
N ILE A 91 -6.53 -3.69 -20.33
CA ILE A 91 -7.64 -4.03 -19.44
C ILE A 91 -7.61 -5.53 -19.13
N ALA A 92 -7.50 -6.38 -20.17
CA ALA A 92 -7.40 -7.82 -19.99
C ALA A 92 -6.14 -8.22 -19.19
N ALA A 93 -5.04 -7.46 -19.31
CA ALA A 93 -3.85 -7.66 -18.50
C ALA A 93 -4.13 -7.42 -17.00
N ASP A 94 -4.83 -6.34 -16.66
CA ASP A 94 -5.19 -6.04 -15.26
C ASP A 94 -6.29 -6.98 -14.73
N GLU A 95 -7.23 -7.44 -15.57
CA GLU A 95 -8.17 -8.51 -15.24
C GLU A 95 -7.46 -9.83 -14.93
N LEU A 96 -6.40 -10.17 -15.68
CA LEU A 96 -5.58 -11.35 -15.40
C LEU A 96 -4.90 -11.24 -14.03
N ILE A 97 -4.33 -10.08 -13.71
CA ILE A 97 -3.73 -9.82 -12.39
C ILE A 97 -4.79 -9.97 -11.29
N ALA A 98 -5.95 -9.32 -11.43
CA ALA A 98 -7.05 -9.42 -10.47
C ALA A 98 -7.51 -10.86 -10.25
N ARG A 99 -7.62 -11.64 -11.34
CA ARG A 99 -7.95 -13.06 -11.28
C ARG A 99 -6.89 -13.86 -10.54
N LYS A 100 -5.59 -13.67 -10.86
CA LYS A 100 -4.48 -14.36 -10.18
C LYS A 100 -4.45 -14.08 -8.68
N LEU A 101 -4.69 -12.84 -8.27
CA LEU A 101 -4.78 -12.45 -6.86
C LEU A 101 -5.95 -13.13 -6.14
N ARG A 102 -7.13 -13.23 -6.79
CA ARG A 102 -8.30 -13.95 -6.26
C ARG A 102 -8.05 -15.45 -6.17
N GLU A 103 -7.50 -16.07 -7.22
CA GLU A 103 -7.14 -17.51 -7.25
C GLU A 103 -6.16 -17.87 -6.13
N ALA A 104 -5.22 -16.97 -5.80
CA ALA A 104 -4.29 -17.12 -4.70
C ALA A 104 -4.95 -16.88 -3.32
N GLY A 105 -6.22 -16.45 -3.26
CA GLY A 105 -6.94 -16.20 -2.03
C GLY A 105 -6.47 -14.94 -1.28
N CYS A 106 -5.95 -13.94 -2.00
CA CYS A 106 -5.53 -12.68 -1.39
C CYS A 106 -6.71 -11.92 -0.81
N GLU A 107 -6.53 -11.33 0.36
CA GLU A 107 -7.47 -10.40 0.99
C GLU A 107 -7.08 -8.95 0.71
N TYR A 108 -5.78 -8.64 0.72
CA TYR A 108 -5.24 -7.33 0.39
C TYR A 108 -4.22 -7.41 -0.75
N VAL A 109 -4.08 -6.31 -1.47
CA VAL A 109 -3.09 -6.12 -2.53
C VAL A 109 -2.13 -5.02 -2.10
N ILE A 110 -0.84 -5.32 -2.05
CA ILE A 110 0.22 -4.42 -1.62
C ILE A 110 1.04 -3.99 -2.85
N MET A 111 0.96 -2.73 -3.24
CA MET A 111 1.75 -2.18 -4.34
C MET A 111 3.12 -1.75 -3.84
N ALA A 112 4.14 -2.55 -4.08
CA ALA A 112 5.51 -2.35 -3.64
C ALA A 112 6.39 -1.86 -4.82
N GLY A 113 6.20 -0.62 -5.25
CA GLY A 113 6.86 -0.07 -6.44
C GLY A 113 6.26 -0.60 -7.75
N TYR A 114 4.94 -0.60 -7.84
CA TYR A 114 4.20 -1.01 -9.03
C TYR A 114 3.94 0.19 -9.96
N MET A 115 4.66 0.24 -11.08
CA MET A 115 4.70 1.39 -11.98
C MET A 115 3.69 1.30 -13.14
N ARG A 116 2.41 0.99 -12.83
CA ARG A 116 1.32 0.96 -13.81
C ARG A 116 0.13 1.78 -13.33
N MET A 117 -0.51 2.51 -14.25
CA MET A 117 -1.59 3.46 -13.93
C MET A 117 -2.99 2.86 -14.08
N ASP A 118 -3.21 2.01 -15.09
CA ASP A 118 -4.51 1.40 -15.37
C ASP A 118 -4.74 0.21 -14.41
N ARG A 119 -5.52 0.45 -13.35
CA ARG A 119 -5.71 -0.51 -12.26
C ARG A 119 -7.17 -0.78 -11.93
N LYS A 120 -8.10 -0.26 -12.73
CA LYS A 120 -9.53 -0.36 -12.42
C LYS A 120 -10.00 -1.81 -12.18
N PRO A 121 -9.65 -2.82 -12.98
CA PRO A 121 -10.04 -4.20 -12.72
C PRO A 121 -9.53 -4.73 -11.37
N ILE A 122 -8.33 -4.29 -10.93
CA ILE A 122 -7.76 -4.68 -9.64
C ILE A 122 -8.51 -3.98 -8.50
N LEU A 123 -8.80 -2.68 -8.65
CA LEU A 123 -9.53 -1.89 -7.66
C LEU A 123 -10.97 -2.40 -7.46
N ASP A 124 -11.66 -2.73 -8.55
CA ASP A 124 -13.01 -3.32 -8.52
C ASP A 124 -13.02 -4.72 -7.87
N ALA A 125 -11.93 -5.48 -8.06
CA ALA A 125 -11.77 -6.79 -7.47
C ALA A 125 -11.48 -6.76 -5.96
N PHE A 126 -10.84 -5.68 -5.48
CA PHE A 126 -10.37 -5.51 -4.12
C PHE A 126 -10.75 -4.12 -3.57
N PRO A 127 -12.06 -3.79 -3.44
CA PRO A 127 -12.50 -2.46 -3.02
C PRO A 127 -12.01 -2.13 -1.61
N ASN A 128 -11.32 -0.98 -1.45
CA ASN A 128 -10.66 -0.55 -0.21
C ASN A 128 -9.67 -1.58 0.36
N ARG A 129 -9.02 -2.37 -0.51
CA ARG A 129 -8.04 -3.39 -0.11
C ARG A 129 -6.77 -3.35 -0.95
N VAL A 130 -6.61 -2.35 -1.79
CA VAL A 130 -5.37 -2.09 -2.55
C VAL A 130 -4.62 -0.97 -1.87
N ILE A 131 -3.38 -1.24 -1.46
CA ILE A 131 -2.55 -0.31 -0.69
C ILE A 131 -1.40 0.15 -1.57
N ASN A 132 -1.18 1.46 -1.64
CA ASN A 132 -0.06 2.07 -2.37
C ASN A 132 0.87 2.83 -1.43
N LEU A 133 2.13 2.97 -1.85
CA LEU A 133 3.20 3.62 -1.10
C LEU A 133 3.93 4.62 -2.02
N PRO A 134 3.37 5.81 -2.30
CA PRO A 134 4.09 6.87 -2.99
C PRO A 134 5.18 7.50 -2.11
N PRO A 135 6.38 7.76 -2.69
CA PRO A 135 7.50 8.40 -1.99
C PRO A 135 7.31 9.93 -1.92
N ALA A 136 6.17 10.37 -1.41
CA ALA A 136 5.75 11.76 -1.32
C ALA A 136 4.91 12.01 -0.07
N LEU A 137 4.87 13.25 0.42
CA LEU A 137 3.86 13.71 1.38
C LEU A 137 2.62 14.20 0.61
N LEU A 138 1.76 13.29 0.21
CA LEU A 138 0.54 13.64 -0.51
C LEU A 138 -0.27 14.72 0.24
N PRO A 139 -0.86 15.67 -0.46
CA PRO A 139 -1.05 15.76 -1.92
C PRO A 139 0.13 16.38 -2.70
N SER A 140 1.27 16.64 -2.07
CA SER A 140 2.45 17.20 -2.75
C SER A 140 3.15 16.13 -3.58
N PHE A 141 3.62 16.51 -4.78
CA PHE A 141 4.41 15.67 -5.69
C PHE A 141 3.79 14.29 -5.96
N PRO A 142 2.53 14.21 -6.45
CA PRO A 142 1.94 12.92 -6.82
C PRO A 142 2.63 12.41 -8.09
N GLY A 143 2.78 11.09 -8.20
CA GLY A 143 3.28 10.51 -9.43
C GLY A 143 4.58 9.71 -9.33
N ALA A 144 5.04 9.24 -10.50
CA ALA A 144 6.17 8.35 -10.60
C ALA A 144 7.53 9.03 -10.35
N HIS A 145 7.59 10.37 -10.42
CA HIS A 145 8.81 11.18 -10.29
C HIS A 145 8.85 12.01 -9.00
N ALA A 146 8.08 11.63 -7.99
CA ALA A 146 7.87 12.38 -6.77
C ALA A 146 9.19 12.79 -6.05
N ILE A 147 10.20 11.92 -6.03
CA ILE A 147 11.51 12.21 -5.39
C ILE A 147 12.28 13.24 -6.22
N GLU A 148 12.34 13.08 -7.54
CA GLU A 148 12.99 13.99 -8.48
C GLU A 148 12.34 15.38 -8.40
N GLU A 149 11.00 15.45 -8.50
CA GLU A 149 10.24 16.69 -8.41
C GLU A 149 10.44 17.42 -7.07
N ALA A 150 10.45 16.68 -5.96
CA ALA A 150 10.71 17.24 -4.63
C ALA A 150 12.14 17.78 -4.51
N TYR A 151 13.13 17.08 -5.08
CA TYR A 151 14.51 17.49 -5.11
C TYR A 151 14.69 18.77 -5.94
N ASP A 152 14.17 18.79 -7.16
CA ASP A 152 14.26 19.93 -8.09
C ASP A 152 13.53 21.18 -7.57
N ALA A 153 12.41 20.99 -6.87
CA ALA A 153 11.70 22.08 -6.23
C ALA A 153 12.44 22.65 -5.01
N GLY A 154 13.50 22.00 -4.54
CA GLY A 154 14.31 22.46 -3.41
C GLY A 154 13.55 22.50 -2.09
N VAL A 155 12.55 21.65 -1.89
CA VAL A 155 11.79 21.57 -0.64
C VAL A 155 12.67 21.12 0.52
N LYS A 156 12.34 21.55 1.72
CA LYS A 156 13.12 21.20 2.93
C LYS A 156 12.57 19.98 3.64
N VAL A 157 11.35 19.56 3.28
CA VAL A 157 10.68 18.38 3.81
C VAL A 157 9.90 17.73 2.69
N THR A 158 10.09 16.43 2.49
CA THR A 158 9.23 15.53 1.74
C THR A 158 8.88 14.35 2.61
N GLY A 159 8.59 13.17 2.08
CA GLY A 159 8.32 11.98 2.89
C GLY A 159 7.66 10.86 2.13
N VAL A 160 6.96 10.02 2.85
CA VAL A 160 6.29 8.84 2.34
C VAL A 160 4.84 8.82 2.81
N THR A 161 3.94 8.48 1.91
CA THR A 161 2.52 8.23 2.23
C THR A 161 2.18 6.77 1.98
N VAL A 162 1.36 6.17 2.85
CA VAL A 162 0.65 4.92 2.58
C VAL A 162 -0.84 5.23 2.54
N HIS A 163 -1.51 4.82 1.47
CA HIS A 163 -2.93 5.09 1.28
C HIS A 163 -3.65 3.91 0.62
N PHE A 164 -4.98 3.85 0.75
CA PHE A 164 -5.80 2.99 -0.08
C PHE A 164 -5.82 3.57 -1.50
N ALA A 165 -5.47 2.75 -2.49
CA ALA A 165 -5.53 3.19 -3.89
C ALA A 165 -7.00 3.30 -4.35
N ASN A 166 -7.26 4.30 -5.21
CA ASN A 166 -8.53 4.53 -5.90
C ASN A 166 -8.29 4.77 -7.39
N GLU A 167 -9.32 5.13 -8.14
CA GLU A 167 -9.23 5.39 -9.57
C GLU A 167 -8.45 6.67 -9.90
N VAL A 168 -8.36 7.61 -8.97
CA VAL A 168 -7.57 8.83 -9.10
C VAL A 168 -6.16 8.58 -8.58
N TYR A 169 -5.16 8.94 -9.37
CA TYR A 169 -3.77 8.67 -9.01
C TYR A 169 -3.38 9.43 -7.73
N ASP A 170 -2.88 8.68 -6.74
CA ASP A 170 -2.38 9.17 -5.45
C ASP A 170 -3.37 10.06 -4.66
N ASP A 171 -4.70 9.87 -4.87
CA ASP A 171 -5.78 10.63 -4.19
C ASP A 171 -6.62 9.78 -3.23
N GLY A 172 -6.17 8.59 -2.91
CA GLY A 172 -6.91 7.68 -2.03
C GLY A 172 -6.78 7.99 -0.54
N SER A 173 -7.60 7.31 0.27
CA SER A 173 -7.67 7.55 1.73
C SER A 173 -6.34 7.24 2.41
N ILE A 174 -5.71 8.24 3.00
CA ILE A 174 -4.40 8.14 3.65
C ILE A 174 -4.50 7.30 4.93
N ILE A 175 -3.63 6.29 5.04
CA ILE A 175 -3.48 5.44 6.22
C ILE A 175 -2.41 6.02 7.15
N ALA A 176 -1.24 6.34 6.59
CA ALA A 176 -0.10 6.86 7.34
C ALA A 176 0.79 7.74 6.46
N GLN A 177 1.44 8.72 7.08
CA GLN A 177 2.45 9.56 6.45
C GLN A 177 3.64 9.73 7.38
N VAL A 178 4.84 9.70 6.84
CA VAL A 178 6.08 9.99 7.57
C VAL A 178 6.87 11.05 6.82
N PRO A 179 7.12 12.22 7.44
CA PRO A 179 7.96 13.24 6.85
C PRO A 179 9.43 12.80 6.87
N SER A 180 10.16 13.25 5.86
CA SER A 180 11.61 13.12 5.74
C SER A 180 12.22 14.49 5.42
N PRO A 181 13.19 14.98 6.17
CA PRO A 181 13.88 16.21 5.83
C PRO A 181 14.74 15.98 4.60
N VAL A 182 14.99 17.05 3.87
CA VAL A 182 15.97 17.12 2.78
C VAL A 182 17.16 17.95 3.26
N GLN A 183 18.33 17.31 3.40
CA GLN A 183 19.53 18.00 3.83
C GLN A 183 20.06 18.88 2.68
N GLN A 184 20.72 19.97 3.04
CA GLN A 184 21.16 20.98 2.07
C GLN A 184 22.28 20.47 1.13
N ASP A 185 23.06 19.52 1.61
CA ASP A 185 24.22 18.93 0.94
C ASP A 185 23.93 17.60 0.26
N TRP A 186 22.68 17.15 0.29
CA TRP A 186 22.26 15.91 -0.37
C TRP A 186 22.15 16.10 -1.89
N ASP A 187 22.58 15.09 -2.61
CA ASP A 187 22.19 14.88 -4.00
C ASP A 187 20.86 14.08 -4.08
N GLN A 188 20.40 13.83 -5.30
CA GLN A 188 19.15 13.10 -5.52
C GLN A 188 19.20 11.65 -5.00
N ASP A 189 20.35 10.99 -5.13
CA ASP A 189 20.54 9.61 -4.67
C ASP A 189 20.50 9.54 -3.13
N ASP A 190 21.03 10.56 -2.44
CA ASP A 190 20.96 10.67 -0.98
C ASP A 190 19.50 10.79 -0.51
N LEU A 191 18.71 11.64 -1.19
CA LEU A 191 17.28 11.78 -0.90
C LEU A 191 16.53 10.47 -1.16
N GLU A 192 16.76 9.80 -2.30
CA GLU A 192 16.16 8.52 -2.63
C GLU A 192 16.47 7.46 -1.57
N ASN A 193 17.74 7.37 -1.15
CA ASN A 193 18.18 6.47 -0.10
C ASN A 193 17.50 6.76 1.26
N ALA A 194 17.31 8.05 1.59
CA ALA A 194 16.61 8.44 2.82
C ALA A 194 15.13 8.04 2.77
N ILE A 195 14.46 8.29 1.65
CA ILE A 195 13.05 7.91 1.43
C ILE A 195 12.89 6.40 1.51
N HIS A 196 13.75 5.61 0.86
CA HIS A 196 13.68 4.15 0.95
C HIS A 196 13.83 3.62 2.38
N LYS A 197 14.67 4.24 3.22
CA LYS A 197 14.77 3.88 4.65
C LYS A 197 13.46 4.12 5.40
N VAL A 198 12.71 5.17 5.04
CA VAL A 198 11.38 5.44 5.59
C VAL A 198 10.38 4.39 5.12
N GLU A 199 10.34 4.12 3.81
CA GLU A 199 9.46 3.13 3.20
C GLU A 199 9.60 1.75 3.86
N HIS A 200 10.84 1.27 4.01
CA HIS A 200 11.14 -0.05 4.56
C HIS A 200 10.71 -0.22 6.04
N LYS A 201 10.47 0.88 6.74
CA LYS A 201 9.92 0.85 8.10
C LYS A 201 8.41 1.01 8.11
N LEU A 202 7.91 1.97 7.32
CA LEU A 202 6.50 2.33 7.32
C LEU A 202 5.62 1.24 6.69
N TYR A 203 6.07 0.65 5.58
CA TYR A 203 5.21 -0.30 4.87
C TYR A 203 4.93 -1.57 5.67
N PRO A 204 5.92 -2.26 6.27
CA PRO A 204 5.65 -3.38 7.16
C PRO A 204 4.77 -3.00 8.36
N GLU A 205 4.92 -1.79 8.94
CA GLU A 205 4.06 -1.32 10.02
C GLU A 205 2.59 -1.21 9.60
N VAL A 206 2.34 -0.67 8.39
CA VAL A 206 0.97 -0.61 7.85
C VAL A 206 0.42 -2.01 7.60
N VAL A 207 1.21 -2.92 7.00
CA VAL A 207 0.78 -4.31 6.81
C VAL A 207 0.46 -4.99 8.14
N LYS A 208 1.24 -4.70 9.19
CA LYS A 208 0.97 -5.16 10.57
C LYS A 208 -0.38 -4.64 11.06
N MET A 209 -0.64 -3.33 10.97
CA MET A 209 -1.93 -2.77 11.39
C MET A 209 -3.11 -3.36 10.62
N LEU A 210 -2.95 -3.65 9.32
CA LEU A 210 -3.96 -4.34 8.52
C LEU A 210 -4.17 -5.78 9.01
N SER A 211 -3.10 -6.50 9.32
CA SER A 211 -3.18 -7.88 9.83
C SER A 211 -3.86 -7.96 11.18
N GLU A 212 -3.73 -6.94 12.01
CA GLU A 212 -4.38 -6.79 13.30
C GLU A 212 -5.83 -6.27 13.21
N GLY A 213 -6.34 -5.97 12.00
CA GLY A 213 -7.70 -5.45 11.79
C GLY A 213 -7.93 -4.03 12.34
N ARG A 214 -6.87 -3.26 12.54
CA ARG A 214 -6.89 -1.94 13.17
C ARG A 214 -7.27 -0.80 12.22
N VAL A 215 -7.15 -1.02 10.91
CA VAL A 215 -7.36 -0.02 9.88
C VAL A 215 -8.76 -0.16 9.29
N THR A 216 -9.54 0.91 9.31
CA THR A 216 -10.89 0.95 8.73
C THR A 216 -11.11 2.22 7.92
N VAL A 217 -11.84 2.11 6.82
CA VAL A 217 -12.33 3.28 6.06
C VAL A 217 -13.69 3.66 6.58
N ARG A 218 -13.85 4.92 6.98
CA ARG A 218 -15.11 5.49 7.50
C ARG A 218 -16.05 5.88 6.37
N PRO A 219 -17.35 6.11 6.65
CA PRO A 219 -18.31 6.56 5.64
C PRO A 219 -17.94 7.90 4.98
N ASP A 220 -17.14 8.76 5.67
CA ASP A 220 -16.62 10.02 5.12
C ASP A 220 -15.38 9.83 4.23
N GLY A 221 -15.01 8.57 3.90
CA GLY A 221 -13.86 8.24 3.09
C GLY A 221 -12.52 8.35 3.83
N LYS A 222 -12.49 8.73 5.09
CA LYS A 222 -11.25 8.87 5.88
C LYS A 222 -10.92 7.58 6.63
N VAL A 223 -9.63 7.37 6.87
CA VAL A 223 -9.16 6.22 7.63
C VAL A 223 -9.30 6.46 9.13
N ALA A 224 -9.68 5.42 9.86
CA ALA A 224 -9.56 5.34 11.30
C ALA A 224 -8.64 4.16 11.66
N ILE A 225 -7.78 4.38 12.66
CA ILE A 225 -6.93 3.35 13.27
C ILE A 225 -7.45 3.12 14.69
N ASP A 226 -7.70 1.86 15.05
CA ASP A 226 -8.31 1.49 16.33
C ASP A 226 -9.65 2.21 16.61
N GLY A 227 -10.44 2.47 15.55
CA GLY A 227 -11.70 3.20 15.64
C GLY A 227 -11.55 4.70 15.87
N LYS A 228 -10.34 5.24 15.93
CA LYS A 228 -10.05 6.66 16.13
C LYS A 228 -9.44 7.26 14.87
N ARG A 229 -9.72 8.57 14.66
CA ARG A 229 -9.06 9.32 13.59
C ARG A 229 -7.56 9.43 13.95
N PRO A 230 -6.63 9.16 13.01
CA PRO A 230 -5.21 9.41 13.26
C PRO A 230 -5.01 10.89 13.62
N GLU A 231 -4.39 11.14 14.76
CA GLU A 231 -3.95 12.47 15.15
C GLU A 231 -2.48 12.61 14.78
N ILE A 232 -2.14 13.72 14.10
CA ILE A 232 -0.74 14.09 13.91
C ILE A 232 -0.22 14.51 15.28
N ALA A 233 0.70 13.74 15.85
CA ALA A 233 1.39 14.17 17.05
C ALA A 233 2.36 15.31 16.69
N PRO A 234 2.50 16.32 17.54
CA PRO A 234 3.55 17.32 17.36
C PRO A 234 4.91 16.62 17.36
N VAL A 235 5.81 17.10 16.50
CA VAL A 235 7.19 16.65 16.49
C VAL A 235 7.78 16.92 17.87
N ALA A 236 8.27 15.87 18.55
CA ALA A 236 8.93 16.05 19.83
C ALA A 236 10.23 16.85 19.65
N SER A 237 10.69 17.51 20.71
CA SER A 237 11.92 18.33 20.70
C SER A 237 13.19 17.54 20.33
N ASP A 238 13.13 16.20 20.35
CA ASP A 238 14.20 15.29 19.92
C ASP A 238 14.07 14.85 18.44
N GLY A 239 13.20 15.49 17.66
CA GLY A 239 12.96 15.18 16.25
C GLY A 239 12.10 13.91 16.02
N THR A 240 11.54 13.31 17.05
CA THR A 240 10.72 12.11 16.91
C THR A 240 9.30 12.50 16.51
N CYS A 241 8.85 12.11 15.33
CA CYS A 241 7.45 12.17 14.92
C CYS A 241 6.69 10.98 15.52
N TYR A 242 5.67 11.28 16.33
CA TYR A 242 4.73 10.27 16.82
C TYR A 242 3.42 10.39 16.07
N VAL A 243 3.00 9.35 15.39
CA VAL A 243 1.58 9.15 15.13
C VAL A 243 0.99 8.53 16.40
N ARG A 244 0.21 9.31 17.16
CA ARG A 244 -0.52 8.76 18.31
C ARG A 244 -1.49 7.71 17.81
N HIS A 245 -1.23 6.48 18.10
CA HIS A 245 -1.94 5.22 18.09
C HIS A 245 -1.07 4.09 17.49
N GLY A 246 0.13 3.91 18.06
CA GLY A 246 0.89 2.66 17.90
C GLY A 246 1.98 2.63 16.83
N ILE A 247 2.11 3.60 15.93
CA ILE A 247 3.30 3.70 15.11
C ILE A 247 4.38 4.42 15.94
N ARG A 248 5.16 3.65 16.68
CA ARG A 248 6.43 4.10 17.24
C ARG A 248 7.44 4.09 16.07
N VAL A 249 7.60 5.19 15.37
CA VAL A 249 8.81 5.37 14.57
C VAL A 249 9.95 5.39 15.56
N SER A 250 10.67 4.25 15.67
CA SER A 250 11.73 4.06 16.66
C SER A 250 12.75 5.18 16.58
N LYS A 251 13.28 5.60 17.74
CA LYS A 251 14.46 6.45 17.88
C LYS A 251 15.52 6.06 16.84
N GLY A 252 15.74 6.88 15.86
CA GLY A 252 16.67 6.59 14.78
C GLY A 252 16.70 7.64 13.67
N TYR A 253 15.84 8.65 13.76
CA TYR A 253 15.99 9.88 12.99
C TYR A 253 16.60 10.93 13.92
N ALA A 254 17.90 10.80 14.22
CA ALA A 254 18.67 11.96 14.61
C ALA A 254 18.88 12.78 13.32
N TRP A 255 18.42 14.00 13.34
CA TRP A 255 18.69 15.04 12.36
C TRP A 255 20.17 15.43 12.42
#